data_03d7b198e91e4ffa5817f02aa43b5b96
#
_entry.id   03d7b198e91e4ffa5817f02aa43b5b96
#
_cell.length_a   1.000
_cell.length_b   1.000
_cell.length_c   1.000
_cell.angle_alpha   90.00
_cell.angle_beta   90.00
_cell.angle_gamma   90.00
#
_symmetry.space_group_name_H-M   'P 1'
#
loop_
_entity.id
_entity.type
_entity.pdbx_description
1 polymer ?
#
loop_
_entity_poly.entity_id
_entity_poly.type
_entity_poly.pdbx_seq_one_letter_code
_entity_poly.pdbx_strand_id
1 'polypeptide(L)'
;MPMDQFKILFAGLANAGKTSMILTLKRQFSDLSDIKPTKGIERSELDILGFKILTWDLGGQDIYREEYKKKEAIIFSETEIFYYVIDIQDTESYDEALQYFKEIVEIYKLVDAKNIPYFVICFNKMDPNLIVDYSKQIEKLSAEFAKILEGIEYKIFKTSIYNLQSLIEAFSWGISKFLPKQSELELILKRFLKDFPTVNSVNLLEKHSMFLIQAYRDEPSHKFFNLLKEGIISIIENLGTQLTLLTFDINQIYKLYVEKLTILQRDYYFLFMGKDIDFNAVQESLINKYYSKIQEVVQRES
;
A
#
# COMPACT_ATOMS: atom_id res chain seq x y z
N MET A 1 5.06 -11.71 -23.84
CA MET A 1 5.81 -10.49 -23.47
C MET A 1 6.39 -10.74 -22.07
N PRO A 2 7.56 -10.26 -21.71
CA PRO A 2 8.01 -10.40 -20.34
C PRO A 2 6.99 -9.68 -19.44
N MET A 3 6.54 -10.36 -18.37
CA MET A 3 5.69 -9.73 -17.36
C MET A 3 6.47 -8.54 -16.80
N ASP A 4 5.85 -7.35 -16.78
CA ASP A 4 6.47 -6.18 -16.21
C ASP A 4 6.79 -6.47 -14.74
N GLN A 5 8.06 -6.38 -14.40
CA GLN A 5 8.57 -6.56 -13.04
C GLN A 5 8.81 -5.18 -12.45
N PHE A 6 8.21 -4.91 -11.31
CA PHE A 6 8.39 -3.66 -10.59
C PHE A 6 9.31 -3.89 -9.39
N LYS A 7 10.26 -3.01 -9.20
CA LYS A 7 11.22 -3.10 -8.10
C LYS A 7 10.87 -2.12 -7.00
N ILE A 8 10.73 -2.66 -5.80
CA ILE A 8 10.50 -1.90 -4.57
C ILE A 8 11.67 -2.12 -3.62
N LEU A 9 12.27 -1.04 -3.13
CA LEU A 9 13.31 -1.08 -2.12
C LEU A 9 12.79 -0.69 -0.75
N PHE A 10 13.22 -1.42 0.27
CA PHE A 10 13.05 -1.07 1.68
C PHE A 10 14.41 -0.77 2.29
N ALA A 11 14.58 0.44 2.82
CA ALA A 11 15.78 0.85 3.52
C ALA A 11 15.46 1.58 4.84
N GLY A 12 16.48 1.80 5.64
CA GLY A 12 16.41 2.39 6.97
C GLY A 12 17.44 1.75 7.90
N LEU A 13 17.63 2.27 9.08
CA LEU A 13 18.61 1.78 10.04
C LEU A 13 18.30 0.34 10.51
N ALA A 14 19.24 -0.27 11.20
CA ALA A 14 19.03 -1.56 11.85
C ALA A 14 17.83 -1.44 12.83
N ASN A 15 17.08 -2.54 12.96
CA ASN A 15 15.89 -2.63 13.83
C ASN A 15 14.73 -1.66 13.51
N ALA A 16 14.77 -0.90 12.42
CA ALA A 16 13.64 -0.03 12.03
C ALA A 16 12.34 -0.81 11.69
N GLY A 17 12.42 -2.14 11.49
CA GLY A 17 11.27 -3.02 11.27
C GLY A 17 10.93 -3.27 9.80
N LYS A 18 11.87 -3.06 8.87
CA LYS A 18 11.70 -3.30 7.42
C LYS A 18 11.22 -4.71 7.10
N THR A 19 11.99 -5.71 7.52
CA THR A 19 11.67 -7.13 7.35
C THR A 19 10.32 -7.49 7.97
N SER A 20 10.04 -6.98 9.17
CA SER A 20 8.75 -7.20 9.84
C SER A 20 7.58 -6.64 9.03
N MET A 21 7.72 -5.47 8.43
CA MET A 21 6.71 -4.89 7.54
C MET A 21 6.46 -5.78 6.32
N ILE A 22 7.52 -6.25 5.66
CA ILE A 22 7.44 -7.11 4.47
C ILE A 22 6.75 -8.44 4.83
N LEU A 23 7.14 -9.10 5.91
CA LEU A 23 6.53 -10.35 6.36
C LEU A 23 5.05 -10.15 6.73
N THR A 24 4.72 -9.06 7.39
CA THR A 24 3.33 -8.74 7.73
C THR A 24 2.48 -8.51 6.48
N LEU A 25 3.00 -7.80 5.47
CA LEU A 25 2.32 -7.62 4.18
C LEU A 25 2.13 -8.94 3.44
N LYS A 26 3.08 -9.87 3.56
CA LYS A 26 2.99 -11.23 3.01
C LYS A 26 2.13 -12.19 3.82
N ARG A 27 1.58 -11.76 4.94
CA ARG A 27 0.83 -12.61 5.89
C ARG A 27 1.66 -13.76 6.49
N GLN A 28 2.96 -13.61 6.53
CA GLN A 28 3.89 -14.58 7.12
C GLN A 28 4.12 -14.27 8.60
N PHE A 29 3.04 -14.28 9.39
CA PHE A 29 3.08 -13.89 10.81
C PHE A 29 3.88 -14.87 11.68
N SER A 30 3.95 -16.16 11.30
CA SER A 30 4.78 -17.16 11.98
C SER A 30 6.26 -16.80 11.97
N ASP A 31 6.70 -16.13 10.92
CA ASP A 31 8.13 -15.83 10.71
C ASP A 31 8.57 -14.59 11.51
N LEU A 32 7.61 -13.83 12.07
CA LEU A 32 7.90 -12.63 12.88
C LEU A 32 8.62 -12.95 14.18
N SER A 33 8.38 -14.14 14.78
CA SER A 33 9.04 -14.57 16.02
C SER A 33 10.52 -14.91 15.84
N ASP A 34 10.94 -15.24 14.62
CA ASP A 34 12.28 -15.74 14.31
C ASP A 34 13.11 -14.78 13.46
N ILE A 35 12.67 -13.50 13.38
CA ILE A 35 13.38 -12.48 12.61
C ILE A 35 14.82 -12.30 13.13
N LYS A 36 15.77 -12.46 12.22
CA LYS A 36 17.17 -12.11 12.42
C LYS A 36 17.54 -10.86 11.65
N PRO A 37 18.56 -10.11 12.07
CA PRO A 37 19.04 -8.98 11.29
C PRO A 37 19.36 -9.39 9.86
N THR A 38 18.79 -8.68 8.88
CA THR A 38 19.01 -8.92 7.45
C THR A 38 20.49 -8.73 7.13
N LYS A 39 21.10 -9.75 6.52
CA LYS A 39 22.50 -9.73 6.10
C LYS A 39 22.58 -9.38 4.61
N GLY A 40 23.06 -8.17 4.31
CA GLY A 40 23.10 -7.70 2.93
C GLY A 40 21.71 -7.42 2.38
N ILE A 41 21.38 -7.94 1.21
CA ILE A 41 20.10 -7.70 0.52
C ILE A 41 19.31 -9.00 0.47
N GLU A 42 18.13 -8.99 1.07
CA GLU A 42 17.16 -10.07 0.92
C GLU A 42 16.15 -9.71 -0.18
N ARG A 43 15.98 -10.60 -1.13
CA ARG A 43 15.08 -10.39 -2.28
C ARG A 43 13.91 -11.35 -2.19
N SER A 44 12.71 -10.84 -2.45
CA SER A 44 11.52 -11.65 -2.49
C SER A 44 10.51 -11.12 -3.50
N GLU A 45 9.55 -11.95 -3.87
CA GLU A 45 8.51 -11.59 -4.82
C GLU A 45 7.15 -11.49 -4.14
N LEU A 46 6.38 -10.51 -4.58
CA LEU A 46 4.95 -10.38 -4.32
C LEU A 46 4.24 -10.37 -5.67
N ASP A 47 3.14 -11.08 -5.77
CA ASP A 47 2.31 -11.08 -6.96
C ASP A 47 1.02 -10.30 -6.68
N ILE A 48 0.86 -9.15 -7.35
CA ILE A 48 -0.28 -8.24 -7.17
C ILE A 48 -0.82 -7.87 -8.54
N LEU A 49 -2.11 -8.14 -8.78
CA LEU A 49 -2.79 -7.85 -10.05
C LEU A 49 -2.16 -8.48 -11.31
N GLY A 50 -1.35 -9.52 -11.16
CA GLY A 50 -0.61 -10.10 -12.28
C GLY A 50 0.79 -9.54 -12.45
N PHE A 51 1.13 -8.48 -11.74
CA PHE A 51 2.48 -7.93 -11.76
C PHE A 51 3.37 -8.64 -10.74
N LYS A 52 4.58 -8.92 -11.14
CA LYS A 52 5.62 -9.38 -10.22
C LYS A 52 6.29 -8.18 -9.57
N ILE A 53 6.11 -8.04 -8.27
CA ILE A 53 6.74 -7.00 -7.47
C ILE A 53 7.95 -7.61 -6.78
N LEU A 54 9.13 -7.15 -7.17
CA LEU A 54 10.38 -7.54 -6.54
C LEU A 54 10.62 -6.64 -5.33
N THR A 55 10.54 -7.20 -4.14
CA THR A 55 10.88 -6.49 -2.91
C THR A 55 12.31 -6.79 -2.51
N TRP A 56 13.09 -5.72 -2.26
CA TRP A 56 14.47 -5.81 -1.80
C TRP A 56 14.55 -5.20 -0.41
N ASP A 57 14.84 -6.03 0.58
CA ASP A 57 15.04 -5.62 1.98
C ASP A 57 16.54 -5.38 2.20
N LEU A 58 16.91 -4.13 2.38
CA LEU A 58 18.30 -3.74 2.63
C LEU A 58 18.62 -3.83 4.12
N GLY A 59 19.63 -4.61 4.50
CA GLY A 59 20.13 -4.67 5.86
C GLY A 59 20.58 -3.28 6.35
N GLY A 60 20.09 -2.87 7.50
CA GLY A 60 20.31 -1.51 8.04
C GLY A 60 21.63 -1.32 8.81
N GLN A 61 22.48 -2.33 8.92
CA GLN A 61 23.77 -2.23 9.62
C GLN A 61 24.79 -1.45 8.76
N ASP A 62 25.67 -0.69 9.41
CA ASP A 62 26.65 0.18 8.76
C ASP A 62 27.50 -0.54 7.71
N ILE A 63 27.97 -1.74 8.03
CA ILE A 63 28.82 -2.54 7.15
C ILE A 63 28.13 -2.80 5.79
N TYR A 64 26.81 -3.02 5.78
CA TYR A 64 26.06 -3.24 4.54
C TYR A 64 25.77 -1.93 3.82
N ARG A 65 25.51 -0.83 4.55
CA ARG A 65 25.29 0.49 3.96
C ARG A 65 26.51 0.96 3.15
N GLU A 66 27.73 0.71 3.63
CA GLU A 66 28.97 1.01 2.90
C GLU A 66 29.15 0.10 1.65
N GLU A 67 28.71 -1.16 1.71
CA GLU A 67 28.69 -2.03 0.53
C GLU A 67 27.70 -1.55 -0.54
N TYR A 68 26.56 -1.02 -0.12
CA TYR A 68 25.54 -0.50 -1.05
C TYR A 68 26.05 0.69 -1.83
N LYS A 69 26.80 1.58 -1.20
CA LYS A 69 27.47 2.70 -1.87
C LYS A 69 28.42 2.24 -2.98
N LYS A 70 29.09 1.11 -2.80
CA LYS A 70 29.99 0.54 -3.81
C LYS A 70 29.26 -0.12 -5.00
N LYS A 71 27.99 -0.49 -4.83
CA LYS A 71 27.13 -1.17 -5.81
C LYS A 71 25.88 -0.35 -6.16
N GLU A 72 25.94 0.94 -5.98
CA GLU A 72 24.78 1.83 -6.07
C GLU A 72 24.02 1.72 -7.39
N ALA A 73 24.72 1.67 -8.52
CA ALA A 73 24.11 1.55 -9.83
C ALA A 73 23.29 0.26 -10.00
N ILE A 74 23.64 -0.83 -9.32
CA ILE A 74 22.89 -2.10 -9.39
C ILE A 74 21.73 -2.11 -8.38
N ILE A 75 21.96 -1.56 -7.20
CA ILE A 75 20.99 -1.64 -6.10
C ILE A 75 19.87 -0.62 -6.29
N PHE A 76 20.19 0.60 -6.70
CA PHE A 76 19.24 1.71 -6.76
C PHE A 76 18.64 1.95 -8.15
N SER A 77 19.23 1.43 -9.25
CA SER A 77 18.64 1.54 -10.58
C SER A 77 17.29 0.82 -10.68
N GLU A 78 16.45 1.29 -11.58
CA GLU A 78 15.14 0.67 -11.90
C GLU A 78 14.24 0.47 -10.67
N THR A 79 14.34 1.38 -9.70
CA THR A 79 13.49 1.36 -8.51
C THR A 79 12.28 2.27 -8.75
N GLU A 80 11.07 1.71 -8.73
CA GLU A 80 9.83 2.48 -8.87
C GLU A 80 9.40 3.11 -7.56
N ILE A 81 9.55 2.37 -6.43
CA ILE A 81 9.19 2.86 -5.12
C ILE A 81 10.30 2.59 -4.13
N PHE A 82 10.54 3.58 -3.30
CA PHE A 82 11.50 3.49 -2.22
C PHE A 82 10.82 3.71 -0.87
N TYR A 83 10.74 2.65 -0.06
CA TYR A 83 10.26 2.72 1.32
C TYR A 83 11.41 3.01 2.26
N TYR A 84 11.36 4.15 2.94
CA TYR A 84 12.29 4.47 4.00
C TYR A 84 11.61 4.31 5.36
N VAL A 85 12.13 3.40 6.17
CA VAL A 85 11.54 3.00 7.44
C VAL A 85 12.35 3.54 8.60
N ILE A 86 11.70 4.28 9.49
CA ILE A 86 12.28 4.85 10.69
C ILE A 86 11.54 4.30 11.90
N ASP A 87 12.30 3.86 12.90
CA ASP A 87 11.78 3.57 14.23
C ASP A 87 11.47 4.88 14.96
N ILE A 88 10.17 5.19 15.12
CA ILE A 88 9.77 6.44 15.79
C ILE A 88 10.09 6.44 17.29
N GLN A 89 10.29 5.25 17.88
CA GLN A 89 10.61 5.12 19.29
C GLN A 89 12.11 5.30 19.59
N ASP A 90 12.97 5.14 18.57
CA ASP A 90 14.42 5.30 18.70
C ASP A 90 14.85 6.74 18.37
N THR A 91 14.61 7.64 19.30
CA THR A 91 14.86 9.07 19.13
C THR A 91 16.35 9.44 19.01
N GLU A 92 17.25 8.58 19.52
CA GLU A 92 18.69 8.81 19.47
C GLU A 92 19.26 8.61 18.06
N SER A 93 18.61 7.77 17.25
CA SER A 93 19.05 7.44 15.89
C SER A 93 18.49 8.37 14.79
N TYR A 94 17.70 9.39 15.12
CA TYR A 94 17.04 10.23 14.11
C TYR A 94 18.02 10.97 13.20
N ASP A 95 19.08 11.55 13.75
CA ASP A 95 20.05 12.31 12.95
C ASP A 95 20.81 11.38 12.00
N GLU A 96 21.18 10.18 12.45
CA GLU A 96 21.81 9.16 11.62
C GLU A 96 20.83 8.69 10.51
N ALA A 97 19.57 8.45 10.85
CA ALA A 97 18.55 8.06 9.88
C ALA A 97 18.35 9.13 8.80
N LEU A 98 18.26 10.40 9.18
CA LEU A 98 18.15 11.52 8.23
C LEU A 98 19.38 11.66 7.34
N GLN A 99 20.58 11.51 7.91
CA GLN A 99 21.83 11.57 7.14
C GLN A 99 21.90 10.43 6.12
N TYR A 100 21.59 9.20 6.53
CA TYR A 100 21.56 8.04 5.62
C TYR A 100 20.52 8.21 4.51
N PHE A 101 19.33 8.72 4.84
CA PHE A 101 18.31 9.01 3.83
C PHE A 101 18.76 10.06 2.82
N LYS A 102 19.40 11.12 3.27
CA LYS A 102 19.95 12.16 2.39
C LYS A 102 20.97 11.60 1.41
N GLU A 103 21.87 10.74 1.87
CA GLU A 103 22.84 10.05 1.03
C GLU A 103 22.15 9.20 -0.05
N ILE A 104 21.09 8.48 0.29
CA ILE A 104 20.31 7.69 -0.67
C ILE A 104 19.67 8.59 -1.73
N VAL A 105 19.06 9.69 -1.35
CA VAL A 105 18.45 10.62 -2.31
C VAL A 105 19.50 11.23 -3.24
N GLU A 106 20.70 11.52 -2.74
CA GLU A 106 21.82 11.98 -3.56
C GLU A 106 22.28 10.92 -4.55
N ILE A 107 22.34 9.65 -4.15
CA ILE A 107 22.64 8.52 -5.05
C ILE A 107 21.63 8.47 -6.20
N TYR A 108 20.32 8.55 -5.93
CA TYR A 108 19.31 8.56 -6.98
C TYR A 108 19.48 9.74 -7.96
N LYS A 109 19.79 10.92 -7.45
CA LYS A 109 20.05 12.10 -8.29
C LYS A 109 21.27 11.94 -9.19
N LEU A 110 22.26 11.14 -8.76
CA LEU A 110 23.50 10.88 -9.51
C LEU A 110 23.34 9.72 -10.51
N VAL A 111 22.70 8.63 -10.09
CA VAL A 111 22.61 7.37 -10.87
C VAL A 111 21.55 7.49 -11.96
N ASP A 112 20.37 8.02 -11.67
CA ASP A 112 19.27 8.15 -12.62
C ASP A 112 18.37 9.35 -12.28
N ALA A 113 18.84 10.53 -12.56
CA ALA A 113 18.12 11.78 -12.30
C ALA A 113 16.77 11.88 -13.06
N LYS A 114 16.53 11.05 -14.09
CA LYS A 114 15.27 11.07 -14.86
C LYS A 114 14.21 10.15 -14.29
N ASN A 115 14.63 9.10 -13.58
CA ASN A 115 13.74 8.08 -13.04
C ASN A 115 13.92 7.98 -11.51
N ILE A 116 13.74 9.10 -10.81
CA ILE A 116 13.75 9.13 -9.36
C ILE A 116 12.49 8.40 -8.86
N PRO A 117 12.62 7.42 -7.93
CA PRO A 117 11.49 6.64 -7.44
C PRO A 117 10.51 7.52 -6.64
N TYR A 118 9.29 7.04 -6.48
CA TYR A 118 8.37 7.58 -5.49
C TYR A 118 8.83 7.18 -4.08
N PHE A 119 8.94 8.16 -3.17
CA PHE A 119 9.35 7.87 -1.81
C PHE A 119 8.15 7.68 -0.87
N VAL A 120 8.21 6.60 -0.10
CA VAL A 120 7.28 6.33 1.00
C VAL A 120 8.06 6.36 2.31
N ILE A 121 7.80 7.36 3.13
CA ILE A 121 8.45 7.48 4.44
C ILE A 121 7.53 6.84 5.48
N CYS A 122 8.01 5.82 6.17
CA CYS A 122 7.26 5.10 7.19
C CYS A 122 7.83 5.42 8.57
N PHE A 123 7.10 6.21 9.37
CA PHE A 123 7.34 6.32 10.81
C PHE A 123 6.77 5.07 11.45
N ASN A 124 7.62 4.05 11.57
CA ASN A 124 7.24 2.72 12.02
C ASN A 124 7.26 2.60 13.54
N LYS A 125 6.66 1.51 14.04
CA LYS A 125 6.44 1.23 15.46
C LYS A 125 5.54 2.26 16.14
N MET A 126 4.62 2.88 15.37
CA MET A 126 3.49 3.66 15.91
C MET A 126 2.40 2.71 16.43
N ASP A 127 2.75 1.95 17.46
CA ASP A 127 1.89 0.90 17.97
C ASP A 127 0.63 1.46 18.64
N PRO A 128 -0.55 0.81 18.50
CA PRO A 128 -1.81 1.35 19.01
C PRO A 128 -1.83 1.66 20.51
N ASN A 129 -0.99 0.99 21.27
CA ASN A 129 -0.92 1.10 22.75
C ASN A 129 0.23 1.99 23.23
N LEU A 130 0.84 2.80 22.35
CA LEU A 130 1.89 3.73 22.76
C LEU A 130 1.37 4.79 23.73
N ILE A 131 2.03 4.90 24.88
CA ILE A 131 1.74 5.93 25.90
C ILE A 131 2.44 7.24 25.55
N VAL A 132 3.57 7.16 24.85
CA VAL A 132 4.39 8.33 24.50
C VAL A 132 3.82 9.04 23.28
N ASP A 133 3.66 10.35 23.38
CA ASP A 133 3.25 11.20 22.25
C ASP A 133 4.48 11.64 21.44
N TYR A 134 4.57 11.13 20.23
CA TYR A 134 5.62 11.46 19.25
C TYR A 134 5.24 12.58 18.28
N SER A 135 4.16 13.31 18.50
CA SER A 135 3.66 14.33 17.55
C SER A 135 4.70 15.38 17.18
N LYS A 136 5.47 15.88 18.18
CA LYS A 136 6.53 16.86 17.94
C LYS A 136 7.70 16.30 17.14
N GLN A 137 8.10 15.06 17.41
CA GLN A 137 9.16 14.37 16.69
C GLN A 137 8.74 14.12 15.22
N ILE A 138 7.50 13.69 15.01
CA ILE A 138 6.92 13.47 13.69
C ILE A 138 6.90 14.78 12.89
N GLU A 139 6.47 15.89 13.50
CA GLU A 139 6.45 17.21 12.86
C GLU A 139 7.87 17.64 12.46
N LYS A 140 8.84 17.54 13.37
CA LYS A 140 10.25 17.86 13.09
C LYS A 140 10.80 16.98 11.96
N LEU A 141 10.67 15.67 12.05
CA LEU A 141 11.15 14.75 11.02
C LEU A 141 10.48 15.01 9.69
N SER A 142 9.16 15.23 9.66
CA SER A 142 8.42 15.51 8.43
C SER A 142 8.94 16.75 7.72
N ALA A 143 9.29 17.80 8.48
CA ALA A 143 9.88 19.02 7.94
C ALA A 143 11.28 18.76 7.33
N GLU A 144 12.10 17.92 7.97
CA GLU A 144 13.43 17.57 7.43
C GLU A 144 13.29 16.70 6.14
N PHE A 145 12.38 15.72 6.11
CA PHE A 145 12.11 14.95 4.89
C PHE A 145 11.60 15.84 3.76
N ALA A 146 10.73 16.80 4.05
CA ALA A 146 10.23 17.74 3.06
C ALA A 146 11.36 18.55 2.40
N LYS A 147 12.37 18.97 3.18
CA LYS A 147 13.55 19.66 2.65
C LYS A 147 14.41 18.77 1.77
N ILE A 148 14.67 17.52 2.21
CA ILE A 148 15.51 16.55 1.46
C ILE A 148 14.85 16.18 0.13
N LEU A 149 13.51 16.04 0.13
CA LEU A 149 12.70 15.60 -1.00
C LEU A 149 12.08 16.78 -1.79
N GLU A 150 12.63 17.97 -1.67
CA GLU A 150 12.12 19.13 -2.43
C GLU A 150 12.11 18.82 -3.94
N GLY A 151 10.95 18.99 -4.57
CA GLY A 151 10.72 18.68 -5.98
C GLY A 151 10.58 17.19 -6.31
N ILE A 152 10.59 16.29 -5.34
CA ILE A 152 10.41 14.85 -5.50
C ILE A 152 9.08 14.43 -4.88
N GLU A 153 8.32 13.56 -5.56
CA GLU A 153 7.05 13.07 -5.04
C GLU A 153 7.25 12.05 -3.90
N TYR A 154 6.62 12.32 -2.77
CA TYR A 154 6.69 11.44 -1.61
C TYR A 154 5.41 11.49 -0.77
N LYS A 155 5.26 10.50 0.12
CA LYS A 155 4.22 10.52 1.16
C LYS A 155 4.73 9.90 2.45
N ILE A 156 4.25 10.45 3.58
CA ILE A 156 4.60 10.00 4.93
C ILE A 156 3.44 9.21 5.50
N PHE A 157 3.74 8.08 6.11
CA PHE A 157 2.78 7.21 6.81
C PHE A 157 3.26 6.91 8.22
N LYS A 158 2.31 6.78 9.14
CA LYS A 158 2.53 6.22 10.48
C LYS A 158 2.19 4.75 10.40
N THR A 159 3.15 3.86 10.67
CA THR A 159 2.99 2.42 10.46
C THR A 159 3.27 1.63 11.73
N SER A 160 2.59 0.49 11.87
CA SER A 160 2.85 -0.52 12.90
C SER A 160 2.47 -1.89 12.40
N ILE A 161 3.25 -2.92 12.73
CA ILE A 161 2.89 -4.32 12.45
C ILE A 161 1.67 -4.78 13.24
N TYR A 162 1.33 -4.09 14.33
CA TYR A 162 0.12 -4.33 15.14
C TYR A 162 -1.12 -3.59 14.59
N ASN A 163 -0.92 -2.72 13.61
CA ASN A 163 -1.98 -2.09 12.83
C ASN A 163 -1.74 -2.36 11.35
N LEU A 164 -2.17 -3.53 10.89
CA LEU A 164 -2.01 -3.99 9.52
C LEU A 164 -2.55 -3.00 8.50
N GLN A 165 -3.66 -2.32 8.82
CA GLN A 165 -4.26 -1.31 7.96
C GLN A 165 -3.28 -0.19 7.60
N SER A 166 -2.46 0.25 8.57
CA SER A 166 -1.45 1.28 8.34
C SER A 166 -0.38 0.85 7.32
N LEU A 167 -0.01 -0.43 7.33
CA LEU A 167 0.93 -1.00 6.35
C LEU A 167 0.28 -1.11 4.96
N ILE A 168 -0.98 -1.59 4.91
CA ILE A 168 -1.73 -1.71 3.66
C ILE A 168 -1.89 -0.33 3.01
N GLU A 169 -2.18 0.72 3.77
CA GLU A 169 -2.31 2.08 3.24
C GLU A 169 -1.01 2.60 2.64
N ALA A 170 0.10 2.45 3.37
CA ALA A 170 1.40 2.86 2.88
C ALA A 170 1.78 2.10 1.60
N PHE A 171 1.55 0.78 1.58
CA PHE A 171 1.90 -0.07 0.45
C PHE A 171 0.99 0.18 -0.76
N SER A 172 -0.33 0.29 -0.55
CA SER A 172 -1.29 0.58 -1.62
C SER A 172 -1.03 1.93 -2.27
N TRP A 173 -0.67 2.96 -1.49
CA TRP A 173 -0.31 4.25 -2.07
C TRP A 173 0.92 4.15 -2.98
N GLY A 174 1.96 3.45 -2.54
CA GLY A 174 3.14 3.24 -3.37
C GLY A 174 2.80 2.51 -4.68
N ILE A 175 2.16 1.35 -4.56
CA ILE A 175 1.76 0.55 -5.73
C ILE A 175 0.91 1.35 -6.70
N SER A 176 0.02 2.19 -6.20
CA SER A 176 -0.84 3.02 -7.02
C SER A 176 -0.08 3.94 -8.00
N LYS A 177 1.19 4.22 -7.75
CA LYS A 177 1.99 5.14 -8.54
C LYS A 177 2.51 4.53 -9.86
N PHE A 178 2.68 3.23 -9.91
CA PHE A 178 3.23 2.57 -11.10
C PHE A 178 2.25 1.60 -11.79
N LEU A 179 1.10 1.33 -11.19
CA LEU A 179 0.09 0.53 -11.88
C LEU A 179 -0.53 1.36 -13.03
N PRO A 180 -0.19 1.11 -14.31
CA PRO A 180 -0.66 1.91 -15.44
C PRO A 180 -2.17 1.89 -15.60
N LYS A 181 -2.82 0.88 -15.01
CA LYS A 181 -4.26 0.64 -15.07
C LYS A 181 -5.08 1.37 -14.02
N GLN A 182 -4.42 2.00 -13.05
CA GLN A 182 -5.15 2.65 -11.96
C GLN A 182 -6.07 3.76 -12.49
N SER A 183 -5.59 4.57 -13.43
CA SER A 183 -6.41 5.63 -14.04
C SER A 183 -7.61 5.08 -14.80
N GLU A 184 -7.48 3.96 -15.50
CA GLU A 184 -8.59 3.32 -16.22
C GLU A 184 -9.59 2.69 -15.25
N LEU A 185 -9.13 1.95 -14.26
CA LEU A 185 -9.98 1.39 -13.20
C LEU A 185 -10.68 2.50 -12.40
N GLU A 186 -9.98 3.57 -12.08
CA GLU A 186 -10.57 4.72 -11.40
C GLU A 186 -11.68 5.36 -12.23
N LEU A 187 -11.49 5.51 -13.55
CA LEU A 187 -12.52 6.01 -14.46
C LEU A 187 -13.74 5.06 -14.51
N ILE A 188 -13.52 3.75 -14.48
CA ILE A 188 -14.59 2.75 -14.43
C ILE A 188 -15.39 2.93 -13.12
N LEU A 189 -14.73 3.03 -11.97
CA LEU A 189 -15.40 3.22 -10.68
C LEU A 189 -16.12 4.58 -10.58
N LYS A 190 -15.51 5.66 -11.09
CA LYS A 190 -16.16 6.97 -11.17
C LYS A 190 -17.42 6.95 -12.06
N ARG A 191 -17.38 6.21 -13.18
CA ARG A 191 -18.54 6.00 -14.02
C ARG A 191 -19.62 5.19 -13.31
N PHE A 192 -19.25 4.17 -12.56
CA PHE A 192 -20.17 3.40 -11.72
C PHE A 192 -20.90 4.32 -10.72
N LEU A 193 -20.16 5.17 -9.98
CA LEU A 193 -20.79 6.16 -9.08
C LEU A 193 -21.75 7.11 -9.81
N LYS A 194 -21.44 7.47 -11.05
CA LYS A 194 -22.32 8.34 -11.85
C LYS A 194 -23.60 7.62 -12.27
N ASP A 195 -23.50 6.35 -12.65
CA ASP A 195 -24.64 5.54 -13.09
C ASP A 195 -25.57 5.18 -11.91
N PHE A 196 -25.02 5.12 -10.69
CA PHE A 196 -25.78 4.80 -9.46
C PHE A 196 -25.72 5.94 -8.45
N PRO A 197 -26.60 6.95 -8.55
CA PRO A 197 -26.59 8.11 -7.64
C PRO A 197 -26.78 7.79 -6.16
N THR A 198 -27.38 6.66 -5.83
CA THR A 198 -27.57 6.17 -4.45
C THR A 198 -26.33 5.54 -3.86
N VAL A 199 -25.30 5.22 -4.68
CA VAL A 199 -24.01 4.71 -4.22
C VAL A 199 -23.10 5.89 -3.87
N ASN A 200 -22.56 5.90 -2.66
CA ASN A 200 -21.70 6.95 -2.12
C ASN A 200 -20.21 6.63 -2.24
N SER A 201 -19.86 5.34 -2.16
CA SER A 201 -18.49 4.87 -2.34
C SER A 201 -18.45 3.56 -3.08
N VAL A 202 -17.41 3.36 -3.86
CA VAL A 202 -17.07 2.10 -4.53
C VAL A 202 -15.59 1.84 -4.44
N ASN A 203 -15.21 0.61 -4.13
CA ASN A 203 -13.83 0.24 -3.89
C ASN A 203 -13.57 -1.15 -4.48
N LEU A 204 -12.38 -1.34 -5.01
CA LEU A 204 -11.90 -2.62 -5.47
C LEU A 204 -10.70 -3.05 -4.60
N LEU A 205 -10.83 -4.20 -3.96
CA LEU A 205 -9.77 -4.81 -3.16
C LEU A 205 -9.26 -6.07 -3.83
N GLU A 206 -7.99 -6.33 -3.66
CA GLU A 206 -7.38 -7.63 -3.98
C GLU A 206 -7.51 -8.59 -2.78
N LYS A 207 -7.36 -9.88 -3.02
CA LYS A 207 -7.49 -10.97 -2.04
C LYS A 207 -6.77 -10.72 -0.70
N HIS A 208 -5.65 -10.03 -0.70
CA HIS A 208 -4.88 -9.71 0.51
C HIS A 208 -5.31 -8.39 1.15
N SER A 209 -6.56 -7.96 0.89
CA SER A 209 -7.19 -6.75 1.44
C SER A 209 -6.53 -5.43 1.03
N MET A 210 -5.77 -5.46 -0.05
CA MET A 210 -5.16 -4.28 -0.62
C MET A 210 -6.19 -3.50 -1.44
N PHE A 211 -6.39 -2.23 -1.09
CA PHE A 211 -7.23 -1.35 -1.89
C PHE A 211 -6.49 -0.96 -3.17
N LEU A 212 -6.93 -1.53 -4.28
CA LEU A 212 -6.39 -1.21 -5.58
C LEU A 212 -6.88 0.14 -6.07
N ILE A 213 -8.19 0.35 -5.99
CA ILE A 213 -8.86 1.58 -6.40
C ILE A 213 -9.96 1.93 -5.41
N GLN A 214 -10.10 3.22 -5.17
CA GLN A 214 -11.13 3.78 -4.31
C GLN A 214 -11.77 4.98 -5.02
N ALA A 215 -13.08 5.02 -5.07
CA ALA A 215 -13.81 6.17 -5.56
C ALA A 215 -14.96 6.53 -4.62
N TYR A 216 -15.10 7.81 -4.37
CA TYR A 216 -16.09 8.38 -3.44
C TYR A 216 -16.84 9.50 -4.12
N ARG A 217 -18.10 9.68 -3.75
CA ARG A 217 -18.92 10.76 -4.26
C ARG A 217 -18.53 12.11 -3.68
N ASP A 218 -18.20 12.11 -2.39
CA ASP A 218 -17.86 13.31 -1.63
C ASP A 218 -16.94 12.97 -0.44
N GLU A 219 -16.39 13.99 0.19
CA GLU A 219 -15.51 13.86 1.34
C GLU A 219 -16.18 13.22 2.58
N PRO A 220 -17.45 13.51 2.92
CA PRO A 220 -18.14 12.79 3.98
C PRO A 220 -18.23 11.27 3.73
N SER A 221 -18.52 10.86 2.50
CA SER A 221 -18.56 9.44 2.12
C SER A 221 -17.18 8.76 2.27
N HIS A 222 -16.10 9.45 1.92
CA HIS A 222 -14.74 8.99 2.13
C HIS A 222 -14.44 8.80 3.62
N LYS A 223 -14.71 9.82 4.45
CA LYS A 223 -14.51 9.74 5.91
C LYS A 223 -15.32 8.62 6.54
N PHE A 224 -16.58 8.47 6.14
CA PHE A 224 -17.44 7.43 6.68
C PHE A 224 -16.97 6.03 6.31
N PHE A 225 -16.58 5.80 5.05
CA PHE A 225 -16.01 4.51 4.64
C PHE A 225 -14.74 4.17 5.40
N ASN A 226 -13.85 5.14 5.63
CA ASN A 226 -12.61 4.94 6.38
C ASN A 226 -12.83 4.49 7.83
N LEU A 227 -13.93 4.90 8.46
CA LEU A 227 -14.31 4.41 9.81
C LEU A 227 -14.69 2.92 9.81
N LEU A 228 -15.21 2.40 8.70
CA LEU A 228 -15.66 1.01 8.58
C LEU A 228 -14.59 0.07 8.04
N LYS A 229 -13.59 0.62 7.37
CA LYS A 229 -12.61 -0.05 6.54
C LYS A 229 -11.89 -1.18 7.25
N GLU A 230 -11.41 -0.96 8.48
CA GLU A 230 -10.68 -1.97 9.26
C GLU A 230 -11.54 -3.20 9.59
N GLY A 231 -12.79 -2.96 10.01
CA GLY A 231 -13.73 -4.03 10.29
C GLY A 231 -14.06 -4.86 9.05
N ILE A 232 -14.26 -4.20 7.91
CA ILE A 232 -14.55 -4.86 6.63
C ILE A 232 -13.38 -5.73 6.19
N ILE A 233 -12.15 -5.20 6.24
CA ILE A 233 -10.93 -5.94 5.90
C ILE A 233 -10.81 -7.18 6.78
N SER A 234 -10.96 -7.03 8.10
CA SER A 234 -10.86 -8.14 9.05
C SER A 234 -11.88 -9.25 8.72
N ILE A 235 -13.10 -8.88 8.32
CA ILE A 235 -14.13 -9.87 7.98
C ILE A 235 -13.80 -10.56 6.66
N ILE A 236 -13.37 -9.84 5.63
CA ILE A 236 -12.96 -10.42 4.35
C ILE A 236 -11.81 -11.42 4.57
N GLU A 237 -10.84 -11.08 5.38
CA GLU A 237 -9.71 -11.95 5.69
C GLU A 237 -10.10 -13.22 6.44
N ASN A 238 -11.00 -13.10 7.41
CA ASN A 238 -11.45 -14.25 8.20
C ASN A 238 -12.37 -15.19 7.41
N LEU A 239 -13.22 -14.68 6.53
CA LEU A 239 -14.09 -15.49 5.67
C LEU A 239 -13.34 -16.08 4.47
N GLY A 240 -12.31 -15.40 4.00
CA GLY A 240 -11.42 -15.87 2.94
C GLY A 240 -12.17 -16.28 1.67
N THR A 241 -11.82 -17.44 1.12
CA THR A 241 -12.40 -17.97 -0.13
C THR A 241 -13.88 -18.34 -0.05
N GLN A 242 -14.43 -18.44 1.16
CA GLN A 242 -15.86 -18.79 1.36
C GLN A 242 -16.78 -17.59 1.13
N LEU A 243 -16.23 -16.37 1.13
CA LEU A 243 -16.99 -15.16 0.88
C LEU A 243 -17.39 -15.09 -0.62
N THR A 244 -18.68 -15.03 -0.88
CA THR A 244 -19.24 -14.73 -2.21
C THR A 244 -19.91 -13.38 -2.23
N LEU A 245 -20.77 -13.13 -1.25
CA LEU A 245 -21.48 -11.86 -1.04
C LEU A 245 -21.63 -11.63 0.46
N LEU A 246 -21.40 -10.40 0.89
CA LEU A 246 -21.64 -9.96 2.26
C LEU A 246 -22.38 -8.62 2.24
N THR A 247 -23.36 -8.48 3.11
CA THR A 247 -24.13 -7.25 3.23
C THR A 247 -24.10 -6.78 4.68
N PHE A 248 -23.81 -5.50 4.86
CA PHE A 248 -23.92 -4.83 6.16
C PHE A 248 -25.02 -3.80 6.10
N ASP A 249 -25.90 -3.84 7.09
CA ASP A 249 -26.87 -2.77 7.36
C ASP A 249 -26.31 -1.88 8.47
N ILE A 250 -26.16 -0.59 8.19
CA ILE A 250 -25.57 0.36 9.12
C ILE A 250 -26.65 1.35 9.52
N ASN A 251 -27.20 1.13 10.71
CA ASN A 251 -28.26 1.96 11.31
C ASN A 251 -29.52 2.10 10.44
N GLN A 252 -29.82 1.13 9.58
CA GLN A 252 -30.97 1.17 8.62
C GLN A 252 -30.91 2.35 7.64
N ILE A 253 -29.78 3.03 7.54
CA ILE A 253 -29.57 4.20 6.67
C ILE A 253 -28.63 3.86 5.53
N TYR A 254 -27.50 3.24 5.83
CA TYR A 254 -26.51 2.86 4.85
C TYR A 254 -26.44 1.35 4.71
N LYS A 255 -26.27 0.90 3.49
CA LYS A 255 -25.92 -0.50 3.20
C LYS A 255 -24.56 -0.56 2.53
N LEU A 256 -23.74 -1.49 2.98
CA LEU A 256 -22.47 -1.84 2.35
C LEU A 256 -22.60 -3.25 1.81
N TYR A 257 -22.22 -3.42 0.57
CA TYR A 257 -22.14 -4.70 -0.12
C TYR A 257 -20.70 -5.01 -0.46
N VAL A 258 -20.31 -6.25 -0.23
CA VAL A 258 -19.01 -6.80 -0.60
C VAL A 258 -19.26 -7.99 -1.49
N GLU A 259 -18.91 -7.89 -2.76
CA GLU A 259 -19.10 -8.94 -3.75
C GLU A 259 -17.77 -9.46 -4.23
N LYS A 260 -17.60 -10.78 -4.24
CA LYS A 260 -16.41 -11.42 -4.74
C LYS A 260 -16.43 -11.49 -6.26
N LEU A 261 -15.36 -11.04 -6.89
CA LEU A 261 -15.10 -11.17 -8.31
C LEU A 261 -13.88 -12.07 -8.51
N THR A 262 -13.98 -13.06 -9.40
CA THR A 262 -12.81 -13.90 -9.75
C THR A 262 -12.36 -13.56 -11.17
N ILE A 263 -11.17 -12.97 -11.29
CA ILE A 263 -10.57 -12.57 -12.56
C ILE A 263 -9.22 -13.28 -12.70
N LEU A 264 -9.00 -14.02 -13.79
CA LEU A 264 -7.75 -14.77 -14.05
C LEU A 264 -7.34 -15.69 -12.87
N GLN A 265 -8.32 -16.41 -12.30
CA GLN A 265 -8.13 -17.29 -11.13
C GLN A 265 -7.70 -16.56 -9.86
N ARG A 266 -7.86 -15.25 -9.79
CA ARG A 266 -7.60 -14.44 -8.62
C ARG A 266 -8.88 -13.84 -8.08
N ASP A 267 -8.95 -13.75 -6.76
CA ASP A 267 -10.10 -13.22 -6.06
C ASP A 267 -9.90 -11.73 -5.79
N TYR A 268 -10.91 -10.96 -6.16
CA TYR A 268 -11.07 -9.54 -5.87
C TYR A 268 -12.37 -9.33 -5.13
N TYR A 269 -12.47 -8.24 -4.41
CA TYR A 269 -13.68 -7.86 -3.72
C TYR A 269 -14.11 -6.48 -4.19
N PHE A 270 -15.32 -6.42 -4.73
CA PHE A 270 -15.96 -5.18 -5.14
C PHE A 270 -16.89 -4.70 -4.02
N LEU A 271 -16.57 -3.56 -3.44
CA LEU A 271 -17.31 -2.99 -2.33
C LEU A 271 -18.05 -1.75 -2.82
N PHE A 272 -19.33 -1.67 -2.51
CA PHE A 272 -20.09 -0.44 -2.74
C PHE A 272 -21.02 -0.15 -1.56
N MET A 273 -21.10 1.12 -1.20
CA MET A 273 -21.87 1.60 -0.05
C MET A 273 -22.71 2.81 -0.43
N GLY A 274 -23.91 2.88 0.11
CA GLY A 274 -24.79 4.02 -0.09
C GLY A 274 -26.10 3.91 0.68
N LYS A 275 -27.02 4.84 0.37
CA LYS A 275 -28.38 4.89 0.92
C LYS A 275 -29.36 4.41 -0.14
N ASP A 276 -30.41 3.71 0.30
CA ASP A 276 -31.50 3.27 -0.56
C ASP A 276 -31.04 2.60 -1.87
N ILE A 277 -29.99 1.76 -1.78
CA ILE A 277 -29.44 1.06 -2.92
C ILE A 277 -30.40 -0.02 -3.38
N ASP A 278 -30.80 0.02 -4.65
CA ASP A 278 -31.37 -1.13 -5.33
C ASP A 278 -30.26 -2.12 -5.68
N PHE A 279 -30.04 -3.09 -4.78
CA PHE A 279 -28.99 -4.07 -4.91
C PHE A 279 -29.07 -4.86 -6.22
N ASN A 280 -30.27 -5.29 -6.61
CA ASN A 280 -30.45 -6.12 -7.80
C ASN A 280 -30.06 -5.36 -9.08
N ALA A 281 -30.49 -4.10 -9.20
CA ALA A 281 -30.11 -3.26 -10.34
C ALA A 281 -28.60 -2.97 -10.38
N VAL A 282 -27.99 -2.74 -9.22
CA VAL A 282 -26.54 -2.51 -9.11
C VAL A 282 -25.76 -3.78 -9.46
N GLN A 283 -26.15 -4.94 -8.92
CA GLN A 283 -25.51 -6.23 -9.18
C GLN A 283 -25.63 -6.65 -10.65
N GLU A 284 -26.83 -6.53 -11.24
CA GLU A 284 -27.04 -6.81 -12.66
C GLU A 284 -26.14 -5.95 -13.54
N SER A 285 -26.05 -4.66 -13.25
CA SER A 285 -25.17 -3.76 -14.00
C SER A 285 -23.69 -4.04 -13.74
N LEU A 286 -23.30 -4.42 -12.51
CA LEU A 286 -21.94 -4.82 -12.19
C LEU A 286 -21.53 -6.00 -13.07
N ILE A 287 -22.34 -7.05 -13.14
CA ILE A 287 -22.06 -8.26 -13.91
C ILE A 287 -22.06 -7.95 -15.41
N ASN A 288 -23.08 -7.28 -15.93
CA ASN A 288 -23.29 -7.12 -17.37
C ASN A 288 -22.45 -5.99 -18.00
N LYS A 289 -22.05 -4.98 -17.23
CA LYS A 289 -21.41 -3.77 -17.78
C LYS A 289 -20.02 -3.50 -17.21
N TYR A 290 -19.80 -3.73 -15.93
CA TYR A 290 -18.58 -3.32 -15.25
C TYR A 290 -17.57 -4.45 -15.07
N TYR A 291 -18.03 -5.67 -14.79
CA TYR A 291 -17.15 -6.82 -14.60
C TYR A 291 -16.25 -7.06 -15.82
N SER A 292 -16.81 -7.10 -17.02
CA SER A 292 -16.05 -7.29 -18.26
C SER A 292 -15.00 -6.18 -18.47
N LYS A 293 -15.33 -4.94 -18.15
CA LYS A 293 -14.40 -3.81 -18.27
C LYS A 293 -13.27 -3.88 -17.26
N ILE A 294 -13.57 -4.22 -16.00
CA ILE A 294 -12.55 -4.43 -14.96
C ILE A 294 -11.66 -5.60 -15.40
N GLN A 295 -12.25 -6.69 -15.84
CA GLN A 295 -11.55 -7.87 -16.35
C GLN A 295 -10.63 -7.51 -17.53
N GLU A 296 -11.13 -6.77 -18.51
CA GLU A 296 -10.36 -6.34 -19.69
C GLU A 296 -9.16 -5.49 -19.30
N VAL A 297 -9.34 -4.54 -18.39
CA VAL A 297 -8.23 -3.74 -17.86
C VAL A 297 -7.22 -4.60 -17.11
N VAL A 298 -7.66 -5.52 -16.28
CA VAL A 298 -6.76 -6.43 -15.53
C VAL A 298 -6.05 -7.42 -16.46
N GLN A 299 -6.67 -7.85 -17.58
CA GLN A 299 -6.11 -8.83 -18.51
C GLN A 299 -5.12 -8.29 -19.52
N ARG A 300 -5.21 -7.02 -19.93
CA ARG A 300 -4.41 -6.46 -21.04
C ARG A 300 -2.88 -6.59 -20.88
N GLU A 301 -2.38 -6.95 -19.72
CA GLU A 301 -0.95 -7.04 -19.41
C GLU A 301 -0.54 -8.34 -18.66
N SER A 302 -1.40 -9.34 -18.65
CA SER A 302 -1.05 -10.67 -18.10
C SER A 302 -0.46 -11.62 -19.14
#